data_b8700035715d83ca534cff7f0aed4288
#
_entry.id   b8700035715d83ca534cff7f0aed4288
#
_cell.length_a   1.000
_cell.length_b   1.000
_cell.length_c   1.000
_cell.angle_alpha   90.00
_cell.angle_beta   90.00
_cell.angle_gamma   90.00
#
_symmetry.space_group_name_H-M   'P 1'
#
loop_
_entity.id
_entity.type
_entity.pdbx_description
1 polymer ?
#
loop_
_entity_poly.entity_id
_entity_poly.type
_entity_poly.pdbx_seq_one_letter_code
_entity_poly.pdbx_strand_id
1 'polypeptide(L)'
;MNGKKAKAARHTAVPPGHSSQPQGSFWLSWSGAAIAAAAVAVIAGSFVLPGVLSSNGTANPHAGMAMGVGVGEGLTAGTPVPSFSERSDTTGAAITSESLSQGKTLLFFSEGVMCQACFQQIKGLEEIGTKLSKRGIHLVSVTPDSKDDLQHAIAQYDIRTPMISDGDRNMSAAFNTLGKGMHGDSPGHAFVLMSKGKVLWYRDYWLPPTNAMYVEPEKILAEL
;
A
#
# COMPACT_ATOMS: atom_id res chain seq x y z
N MET A 1 23.32 -60.96 -33.07
CA MET A 1 23.56 -60.42 -34.44
C MET A 1 22.50 -59.39 -34.77
N ASN A 2 22.93 -58.32 -35.35
CA ASN A 2 22.21 -57.13 -35.85
C ASN A 2 22.07 -56.00 -34.90
N GLY A 3 23.11 -55.16 -34.92
CA GLY A 3 23.06 -53.79 -34.44
C GLY A 3 22.36 -52.85 -35.44
N LYS A 4 21.60 -51.89 -34.93
CA LYS A 4 21.19 -50.71 -35.71
C LYS A 4 21.77 -49.46 -35.05
N LYS A 5 22.71 -48.85 -35.79
CA LYS A 5 23.32 -47.54 -35.47
C LYS A 5 22.28 -46.46 -35.68
N ALA A 6 22.00 -45.65 -34.65
CA ALA A 6 21.22 -44.44 -34.78
C ALA A 6 22.15 -43.28 -35.16
N LYS A 7 21.75 -42.54 -36.19
CA LYS A 7 22.47 -41.46 -36.88
C LYS A 7 22.20 -40.15 -36.14
N ALA A 8 23.26 -39.53 -35.64
CA ALA A 8 23.20 -38.23 -35.02
C ALA A 8 22.90 -37.13 -36.04
N ALA A 9 21.86 -36.34 -35.85
CA ALA A 9 21.56 -35.14 -36.62
C ALA A 9 22.33 -33.96 -36.02
N ARG A 10 23.15 -33.32 -36.85
CA ARG A 10 23.83 -32.07 -36.50
C ARG A 10 22.85 -30.91 -36.66
N HIS A 11 22.56 -30.18 -35.58
CA HIS A 11 21.94 -28.88 -35.64
C HIS A 11 23.00 -27.84 -35.90
N THR A 12 22.89 -27.16 -37.04
CA THR A 12 23.68 -26.01 -37.41
C THR A 12 23.13 -24.78 -36.66
N ALA A 13 23.99 -24.15 -35.89
CA ALA A 13 23.71 -22.90 -35.18
C ALA A 13 23.67 -21.74 -36.18
N VAL A 14 22.65 -20.91 -36.09
CA VAL A 14 22.51 -19.62 -36.79
C VAL A 14 23.11 -18.53 -35.91
N PRO A 15 24.02 -17.67 -36.42
CA PRO A 15 24.57 -16.57 -35.65
C PRO A 15 23.56 -15.43 -35.51
N PRO A 16 23.56 -14.67 -34.39
CA PRO A 16 22.69 -13.51 -34.19
C PRO A 16 23.19 -12.31 -35.03
N GLY A 17 22.27 -11.75 -35.82
CA GLY A 17 22.51 -10.52 -36.57
C GLY A 17 22.60 -9.30 -35.65
N HIS A 18 23.71 -8.57 -35.75
CA HIS A 18 23.84 -7.24 -35.17
C HIS A 18 23.04 -6.23 -35.98
N SER A 19 21.99 -5.67 -35.38
CA SER A 19 21.37 -4.44 -35.89
C SER A 19 21.94 -3.25 -35.11
N SER A 20 22.80 -2.50 -35.78
CA SER A 20 23.28 -1.20 -35.34
C SER A 20 22.15 -0.17 -35.43
N GLN A 21 21.75 0.42 -34.32
CA GLN A 21 20.94 1.63 -34.30
C GLN A 21 21.83 2.88 -34.34
N PRO A 22 21.46 3.91 -35.08
CA PRO A 22 22.19 5.17 -35.10
C PRO A 22 21.86 6.02 -33.86
N GLN A 23 22.90 6.45 -33.17
CA GLN A 23 22.86 7.46 -32.13
C GLN A 23 22.60 8.84 -32.75
N GLY A 24 21.40 9.38 -32.56
CA GLY A 24 21.07 10.77 -32.84
C GLY A 24 21.28 11.62 -31.59
N SER A 25 22.38 12.36 -31.58
CA SER A 25 22.66 13.41 -30.60
C SER A 25 21.84 14.65 -30.94
N PHE A 26 20.83 15.00 -30.11
CA PHE A 26 20.17 16.30 -30.17
C PHE A 26 20.69 17.18 -29.05
N TRP A 27 21.65 18.03 -29.40
CA TRP A 27 22.03 19.21 -28.63
C TRP A 27 21.13 20.37 -29.06
N LEU A 28 20.15 20.75 -28.23
CA LEU A 28 19.48 22.04 -28.35
C LEU A 28 19.94 22.93 -27.21
N SER A 29 20.78 23.87 -27.57
CA SER A 29 21.18 25.01 -26.77
C SER A 29 19.98 25.97 -26.63
N TRP A 30 19.60 26.28 -25.40
CA TRP A 30 18.75 27.43 -25.12
C TRP A 30 19.54 28.50 -24.40
N SER A 31 19.96 29.47 -25.19
CA SER A 31 20.44 30.74 -24.71
C SER A 31 19.27 31.72 -24.58
N GLY A 32 19.09 32.26 -23.39
CA GLY A 32 18.78 33.66 -23.16
C GLY A 32 17.39 34.19 -23.47
N ALA A 33 16.65 34.55 -22.43
CA ALA A 33 15.94 35.82 -22.37
C ALA A 33 15.54 36.13 -20.92
N ALA A 34 16.19 37.08 -20.33
CA ALA A 34 15.73 37.81 -19.17
C ALA A 34 14.66 38.80 -19.63
N ILE A 35 13.58 39.01 -18.85
CA ILE A 35 12.81 40.26 -18.76
C ILE A 35 11.89 40.23 -17.55
N ALA A 36 12.16 41.12 -16.68
CA ALA A 36 11.39 42.21 -16.07
C ALA A 36 10.45 41.85 -14.88
N ALA A 37 10.83 42.47 -13.81
CA ALA A 37 10.05 42.71 -12.61
C ALA A 37 8.83 43.63 -12.90
N ALA A 38 7.70 43.33 -12.29
CA ALA A 38 6.66 44.33 -12.02
C ALA A 38 6.12 44.12 -10.61
N ALA A 39 6.42 45.04 -9.75
CA ALA A 39 5.82 45.22 -8.44
C ALA A 39 4.50 46.01 -8.59
N VAL A 40 3.41 45.55 -8.01
CA VAL A 40 2.24 46.40 -7.69
C VAL A 40 1.56 45.93 -6.41
N ALA A 41 1.75 46.70 -5.40
CA ALA A 41 0.80 47.34 -4.50
C ALA A 41 -0.20 46.48 -3.70
N VAL A 42 0.01 46.60 -2.41
CA VAL A 42 -0.87 46.42 -1.24
C VAL A 42 -2.19 47.15 -1.41
N ILE A 43 -3.32 46.47 -1.16
CA ILE A 43 -4.53 47.08 -0.62
C ILE A 43 -5.03 46.22 0.54
N ALA A 44 -4.93 46.76 1.72
CA ALA A 44 -5.61 46.30 2.90
C ALA A 44 -7.12 46.64 2.78
N GLY A 45 -7.96 45.64 3.02
CA GLY A 45 -9.40 45.80 3.11
C GLY A 45 -9.98 44.82 4.11
N SER A 46 -10.08 45.25 5.36
CA SER A 46 -10.84 44.57 6.40
C SER A 46 -12.33 44.65 6.09
N PHE A 47 -13.00 43.50 5.92
CA PHE A 47 -14.43 43.38 6.08
C PHE A 47 -14.75 42.17 6.96
N VAL A 48 -15.13 42.49 8.18
CA VAL A 48 -15.80 41.60 9.12
C VAL A 48 -17.29 41.62 8.77
N LEU A 49 -17.85 40.48 8.39
CA LEU A 49 -19.29 40.27 8.39
C LEU A 49 -19.59 38.89 9.03
N PRO A 50 -20.41 38.86 10.08
CA PRO A 50 -20.91 37.62 10.63
C PRO A 50 -22.12 37.16 9.81
N GLY A 51 -21.93 36.11 9.01
CA GLY A 51 -22.99 35.42 8.28
C GLY A 51 -23.25 34.05 8.89
N VAL A 52 -24.25 33.98 9.77
CA VAL A 52 -24.87 32.72 10.20
C VAL A 52 -25.65 32.16 9.01
N LEU A 53 -25.17 31.11 8.38
CA LEU A 53 -25.97 30.27 7.49
C LEU A 53 -26.02 28.84 8.04
N SER A 54 -27.16 28.54 8.65
CA SER A 54 -27.59 27.17 8.93
C SER A 54 -27.66 26.40 7.61
N SER A 55 -26.75 25.46 7.39
CA SER A 55 -26.94 24.41 6.39
C SER A 55 -27.58 23.20 7.06
N ASN A 56 -28.84 22.95 6.73
CA ASN A 56 -29.52 21.69 7.00
C ASN A 56 -28.79 20.56 6.23
N GLY A 57 -27.81 19.94 6.86
CA GLY A 57 -27.19 18.72 6.39
C GLY A 57 -28.04 17.53 6.84
N THR A 58 -28.56 16.78 5.90
CA THR A 58 -29.17 15.47 6.11
C THR A 58 -28.22 14.60 6.94
N ALA A 59 -28.68 14.20 8.12
CA ALA A 59 -27.92 13.33 9.02
C ALA A 59 -27.63 11.99 8.36
N ASN A 60 -26.36 11.68 8.19
CA ASN A 60 -25.88 10.36 7.77
C ASN A 60 -26.01 9.42 8.98
N PRO A 61 -26.82 8.32 8.89
CA PRO A 61 -27.07 7.43 10.04
C PRO A 61 -25.85 6.63 10.52
N HIS A 62 -24.69 6.78 9.91
CA HIS A 62 -23.43 6.16 10.32
C HIS A 62 -22.46 7.09 11.08
N ALA A 63 -22.91 8.29 11.47
CA ALA A 63 -22.08 9.28 12.19
C ALA A 63 -22.00 9.07 13.71
N GLY A 64 -22.24 7.88 14.19
CA GLY A 64 -22.16 7.57 15.61
C GLY A 64 -21.07 6.58 15.89
N MET A 65 -19.82 7.06 16.08
CA MET A 65 -18.68 6.50 16.84
C MET A 65 -17.32 6.88 16.25
N ALA A 66 -17.18 8.06 15.67
CA ALA A 66 -15.86 8.63 15.40
C ALA A 66 -15.41 9.44 16.60
N MET A 67 -14.80 8.81 17.58
CA MET A 67 -13.94 9.51 18.54
C MET A 67 -12.74 10.04 17.77
N GLY A 68 -12.77 11.33 17.49
CA GLY A 68 -11.68 12.23 17.14
C GLY A 68 -10.39 11.67 16.57
N VAL A 69 -10.43 11.17 15.31
CA VAL A 69 -9.19 10.97 14.55
C VAL A 69 -8.96 12.20 13.71
N GLY A 70 -7.92 12.99 14.02
CA GLY A 70 -7.50 14.14 13.22
C GLY A 70 -7.25 13.71 11.78
N VAL A 71 -7.67 14.54 10.83
CA VAL A 71 -7.44 14.32 9.40
C VAL A 71 -5.92 14.25 9.17
N GLY A 72 -5.41 13.05 8.87
CA GLY A 72 -3.99 12.80 8.60
C GLY A 72 -3.27 11.89 9.61
N GLU A 73 -3.75 11.76 10.84
CA GLU A 73 -3.16 10.85 11.82
C GLU A 73 -3.83 9.48 11.74
N GLY A 74 -3.03 8.41 11.85
CA GLY A 74 -3.51 7.04 11.89
C GLY A 74 -4.19 6.68 13.21
N LEU A 75 -4.36 5.40 13.47
CA LEU A 75 -4.91 4.92 14.72
C LEU A 75 -3.93 5.15 15.88
N THR A 76 -4.44 5.57 17.03
CA THR A 76 -3.64 5.79 18.23
C THR A 76 -3.41 4.47 18.98
N ALA A 77 -2.18 4.25 19.46
CA ALA A 77 -1.88 3.11 20.32
C ALA A 77 -2.75 3.11 21.58
N GLY A 78 -3.25 1.92 21.96
CA GLY A 78 -4.16 1.73 23.08
C GLY A 78 -5.64 1.79 22.71
N THR A 79 -6.02 2.31 21.54
CA THR A 79 -7.41 2.33 21.08
C THR A 79 -7.91 0.92 20.77
N PRO A 80 -9.23 0.65 20.87
CA PRO A 80 -9.80 -0.61 20.43
C PRO A 80 -9.52 -0.85 18.93
N VAL A 81 -9.33 -2.12 18.56
CA VAL A 81 -9.29 -2.52 17.14
C VAL A 81 -10.63 -2.16 16.49
N PRO A 82 -10.63 -1.44 15.37
CA PRO A 82 -11.87 -1.11 14.68
C PRO A 82 -12.65 -2.36 14.28
N SER A 83 -13.97 -2.30 14.39
CA SER A 83 -14.84 -3.36 13.89
C SER A 83 -15.01 -3.22 12.37
N PHE A 84 -15.07 -4.35 11.69
CA PHE A 84 -15.36 -4.45 10.26
C PHE A 84 -16.17 -5.72 9.99
N SER A 85 -16.82 -5.79 8.84
CA SER A 85 -17.55 -6.97 8.40
C SER A 85 -16.60 -8.14 8.19
N GLU A 86 -17.03 -9.36 8.54
CA GLU A 86 -16.25 -10.57 8.31
C GLU A 86 -15.76 -10.65 6.86
N ARG A 87 -14.49 -11.04 6.69
CA ARG A 87 -13.82 -11.27 5.42
C ARG A 87 -13.33 -12.72 5.36
N SER A 88 -12.92 -13.14 4.18
CA SER A 88 -12.07 -14.32 4.04
C SER A 88 -10.74 -13.87 3.45
N ASP A 89 -9.66 -14.43 3.95
CA ASP A 89 -8.37 -14.25 3.30
C ASP A 89 -8.21 -15.19 2.09
N THR A 90 -7.07 -15.11 1.43
CA THR A 90 -6.74 -15.93 0.26
C THR A 90 -6.51 -17.40 0.57
N THR A 91 -6.41 -17.79 1.84
CA THR A 91 -6.36 -19.18 2.31
C THR A 91 -7.75 -19.75 2.60
N GLY A 92 -8.78 -18.91 2.60
CA GLY A 92 -10.16 -19.27 2.95
C GLY A 92 -10.48 -19.14 4.44
N ALA A 93 -9.54 -18.66 5.25
CA ALA A 93 -9.80 -18.43 6.68
C ALA A 93 -10.74 -17.24 6.87
N ALA A 94 -11.69 -17.39 7.81
CA ALA A 94 -12.57 -16.29 8.22
C ALA A 94 -11.79 -15.28 9.07
N ILE A 95 -11.86 -14.01 8.67
CA ILE A 95 -11.15 -12.90 9.31
C ILE A 95 -12.18 -11.95 9.92
N THR A 96 -12.11 -11.79 11.22
CA THR A 96 -12.91 -10.84 12.01
C THR A 96 -11.99 -10.00 12.88
N SER A 97 -12.49 -8.90 13.43
CA SER A 97 -11.74 -8.08 14.38
C SER A 97 -11.29 -8.90 15.60
N GLU A 98 -12.10 -9.89 16.03
CA GLU A 98 -11.77 -10.78 17.12
C GLU A 98 -10.64 -11.75 16.73
N SER A 99 -10.75 -12.44 15.57
CA SER A 99 -9.74 -13.41 15.13
C SER A 99 -8.37 -12.76 14.97
N LEU A 100 -8.31 -11.54 14.42
CA LEU A 100 -7.07 -10.76 14.31
C LEU A 100 -6.48 -10.33 15.65
N SER A 101 -7.31 -10.29 16.70
CA SER A 101 -6.91 -9.81 18.03
C SER A 101 -6.47 -10.92 18.97
N GLN A 102 -6.65 -12.20 18.62
CA GLN A 102 -6.27 -13.33 19.49
C GLN A 102 -4.77 -13.46 19.70
N GLY A 103 -3.96 -13.03 18.71
CA GLY A 103 -2.51 -12.98 18.77
C GLY A 103 -1.98 -11.56 18.62
N LYS A 104 -0.71 -11.45 18.20
CA LYS A 104 -0.17 -10.21 17.65
C LYS A 104 -0.29 -10.29 16.12
N THR A 105 -1.07 -9.41 15.52
CA THR A 105 -1.21 -9.34 14.08
C THR A 105 -0.68 -8.02 13.56
N LEU A 106 0.18 -8.09 12.54
CA LEU A 106 0.63 -6.96 11.76
C LEU A 106 -0.18 -6.93 10.47
N LEU A 107 -1.10 -5.98 10.36
CA LEU A 107 -1.79 -5.69 9.11
C LEU A 107 -0.93 -4.77 8.25
N PHE A 108 -0.84 -5.07 6.98
CA PHE A 108 -0.24 -4.21 5.98
C PHE A 108 -1.30 -3.80 4.95
N PHE A 109 -1.71 -2.54 4.99
CA PHE A 109 -2.61 -1.94 4.03
C PHE A 109 -1.81 -1.34 2.88
N SER A 110 -2.22 -1.62 1.65
CA SER A 110 -1.54 -1.13 0.46
C SER A 110 -2.50 -0.95 -0.73
N GLU A 111 -2.02 -0.28 -1.77
CA GLU A 111 -2.79 -0.02 -3.00
C GLU A 111 -3.06 -1.28 -3.84
N GLY A 112 -2.45 -2.43 -3.48
CA GLY A 112 -2.67 -3.70 -4.15
C GLY A 112 -1.97 -3.84 -5.48
N VAL A 113 -2.63 -4.47 -6.47
CA VAL A 113 -2.02 -4.89 -7.76
C VAL A 113 -1.48 -3.74 -8.60
N MET A 114 -1.92 -2.52 -8.36
CA MET A 114 -1.38 -1.32 -9.01
C MET A 114 -0.01 -0.89 -8.46
N CYS A 115 0.42 -1.46 -7.33
CA CYS A 115 1.64 -1.07 -6.62
C CYS A 115 2.65 -2.23 -6.56
N GLN A 116 3.55 -2.32 -7.53
CA GLN A 116 4.61 -3.34 -7.52
C GLN A 116 5.47 -3.29 -6.25
N ALA A 117 5.80 -2.09 -5.76
CA ALA A 117 6.60 -1.90 -4.55
C ALA A 117 5.90 -2.48 -3.31
N CYS A 118 4.56 -2.50 -3.29
CA CYS A 118 3.78 -3.07 -2.21
C CYS A 118 3.96 -4.59 -2.13
N PHE A 119 3.99 -5.30 -3.27
CA PHE A 119 4.28 -6.73 -3.31
C PHE A 119 5.73 -7.04 -2.95
N GLN A 120 6.68 -6.20 -3.37
CA GLN A 120 8.08 -6.29 -2.92
C GLN A 120 8.18 -6.10 -1.40
N GLN A 121 7.37 -5.21 -0.81
CA GLN A 121 7.30 -5.05 0.64
C GLN A 121 6.84 -6.33 1.34
N ILE A 122 5.80 -6.99 0.82
CA ILE A 122 5.33 -8.27 1.36
C ILE A 122 6.44 -9.32 1.29
N LYS A 123 7.12 -9.45 0.15
CA LYS A 123 8.24 -10.40 -0.01
C LYS A 123 9.36 -10.11 0.99
N GLY A 124 9.77 -8.87 1.13
CA GLY A 124 10.79 -8.51 2.11
C GLY A 124 10.38 -8.84 3.55
N LEU A 125 9.11 -8.65 3.91
CA LEU A 125 8.60 -9.05 5.22
C LEU A 125 8.56 -10.57 5.40
N GLU A 126 8.31 -11.33 4.35
CA GLU A 126 8.40 -12.79 4.37
C GLU A 126 9.83 -13.29 4.64
N GLU A 127 10.86 -12.59 4.13
CA GLU A 127 12.27 -12.91 4.37
C GLU A 127 12.62 -12.81 5.87
N ILE A 128 12.01 -11.87 6.57
CA ILE A 128 12.17 -11.72 8.03
C ILE A 128 11.09 -12.45 8.84
N GLY A 129 10.26 -13.29 8.19
CA GLY A 129 9.13 -13.99 8.80
C GLY A 129 9.48 -14.77 10.06
N THR A 130 10.68 -15.41 10.11
CA THR A 130 11.18 -16.08 11.31
C THR A 130 11.38 -15.11 12.48
N LYS A 131 11.83 -13.87 12.22
CA LYS A 131 12.01 -12.85 13.25
C LYS A 131 10.68 -12.33 13.77
N LEU A 132 9.71 -12.13 12.85
CA LEU A 132 8.33 -11.77 13.21
C LEU A 132 7.70 -12.87 14.08
N SER A 133 7.78 -14.13 13.65
CA SER A 133 7.22 -15.27 14.37
C SER A 133 7.83 -15.45 15.78
N LYS A 134 9.13 -15.21 15.94
CA LYS A 134 9.79 -15.22 17.28
C LYS A 134 9.22 -14.16 18.22
N ARG A 135 8.67 -13.05 17.69
CA ARG A 135 7.96 -12.02 18.48
C ARG A 135 6.45 -12.32 18.61
N GLY A 136 5.99 -13.45 18.07
CA GLY A 136 4.57 -13.86 18.05
C GLY A 136 3.75 -13.02 17.08
N ILE A 137 4.38 -12.39 16.06
CA ILE A 137 3.72 -11.50 15.10
C ILE A 137 3.35 -12.29 13.85
N HIS A 138 2.08 -12.24 13.47
CA HIS A 138 1.53 -12.78 12.22
C HIS A 138 1.29 -11.64 11.22
N LEU A 139 1.83 -11.76 10.02
CA LEU A 139 1.63 -10.78 8.95
C LEU A 139 0.38 -11.14 8.14
N VAL A 140 -0.45 -10.16 7.86
CA VAL A 140 -1.60 -10.24 6.96
C VAL A 140 -1.63 -8.98 6.10
N SER A 141 -1.79 -9.12 4.78
CA SER A 141 -1.93 -7.97 3.88
C SER A 141 -3.40 -7.68 3.58
N VAL A 142 -3.74 -6.41 3.40
CA VAL A 142 -5.09 -5.93 3.06
C VAL A 142 -4.98 -5.02 1.84
N THR A 143 -5.74 -5.32 0.79
CA THR A 143 -5.72 -4.55 -0.46
C THR A 143 -7.12 -4.38 -1.05
N PRO A 144 -7.36 -3.35 -1.87
CA PRO A 144 -8.67 -3.11 -2.47
C PRO A 144 -8.99 -4.02 -3.65
N ASP A 145 -8.11 -4.97 -3.96
CA ASP A 145 -8.25 -5.83 -5.14
C ASP A 145 -9.30 -6.93 -4.95
N SER A 146 -9.79 -7.46 -6.06
CA SER A 146 -10.62 -8.65 -6.06
C SER A 146 -9.82 -9.89 -5.64
N LYS A 147 -10.51 -10.95 -5.20
CA LYS A 147 -9.85 -12.22 -4.87
C LYS A 147 -9.13 -12.83 -6.07
N ASP A 148 -9.70 -12.70 -7.28
CA ASP A 148 -9.10 -13.25 -8.49
C ASP A 148 -7.81 -12.51 -8.85
N ASP A 149 -7.78 -11.17 -8.74
CA ASP A 149 -6.57 -10.39 -8.95
C ASP A 149 -5.50 -10.75 -7.92
N LEU A 150 -5.88 -10.96 -6.66
CA LEU A 150 -4.96 -11.39 -5.62
C LEU A 150 -4.39 -12.78 -5.89
N GLN A 151 -5.18 -13.74 -6.39
CA GLN A 151 -4.66 -15.06 -6.77
C GLN A 151 -3.61 -14.97 -7.88
N HIS A 152 -3.84 -14.11 -8.89
CA HIS A 152 -2.84 -13.87 -9.93
C HIS A 152 -1.57 -13.23 -9.37
N ALA A 153 -1.71 -12.22 -8.52
CA ALA A 153 -0.58 -11.54 -7.90
C ALA A 153 0.23 -12.47 -6.98
N ILE A 154 -0.44 -13.31 -6.18
CA ILE A 154 0.18 -14.33 -5.34
C ILE A 154 1.05 -15.27 -6.18
N ALA A 155 0.53 -15.76 -7.31
CA ALA A 155 1.27 -16.62 -8.21
C ALA A 155 2.44 -15.90 -8.89
N GLN A 156 2.23 -14.64 -9.30
CA GLN A 156 3.24 -13.84 -9.99
C GLN A 156 4.43 -13.49 -9.09
N TYR A 157 4.16 -13.12 -7.82
CA TYR A 157 5.18 -12.66 -6.88
C TYR A 157 5.62 -13.75 -5.89
N ASP A 158 5.08 -14.96 -6.01
CA ASP A 158 5.35 -16.06 -5.06
C ASP A 158 5.10 -15.63 -3.60
N ILE A 159 3.92 -15.04 -3.34
CA ILE A 159 3.50 -14.58 -2.01
C ILE A 159 2.95 -15.75 -1.21
N ARG A 160 3.33 -15.83 0.08
CA ARG A 160 2.83 -16.81 1.05
C ARG A 160 2.02 -16.16 2.17
N THR A 161 2.13 -14.86 2.31
CA THR A 161 1.39 -14.05 3.28
C THR A 161 -0.11 -14.12 2.98
N PRO A 162 -0.97 -14.44 3.95
CA PRO A 162 -2.41 -14.32 3.78
C PRO A 162 -2.82 -12.91 3.38
N MET A 163 -3.68 -12.79 2.39
CA MET A 163 -4.15 -11.49 1.88
C MET A 163 -5.67 -11.39 1.98
N ILE A 164 -6.16 -10.23 2.36
CA ILE A 164 -7.59 -9.91 2.47
C ILE A 164 -7.97 -9.02 1.30
N SER A 165 -9.01 -9.43 0.56
CA SER A 165 -9.67 -8.61 -0.44
C SER A 165 -10.62 -7.64 0.27
N ASP A 166 -10.31 -6.35 0.24
CA ASP A 166 -11.11 -5.25 0.78
C ASP A 166 -11.73 -4.42 -0.34
N GLY A 167 -12.32 -5.08 -1.34
CA GLY A 167 -12.85 -4.44 -2.56
C GLY A 167 -13.90 -3.37 -2.30
N ASP A 168 -14.66 -3.45 -1.20
CA ASP A 168 -15.58 -2.41 -0.73
C ASP A 168 -14.92 -1.33 0.13
N ARG A 169 -13.63 -1.45 0.41
CA ARG A 169 -12.80 -0.54 1.20
C ARG A 169 -13.26 -0.26 2.64
N ASN A 170 -14.19 -1.06 3.14
CA ASN A 170 -14.74 -0.86 4.48
C ASN A 170 -13.71 -1.12 5.59
N MET A 171 -12.84 -2.12 5.41
CA MET A 171 -11.78 -2.38 6.36
C MET A 171 -10.72 -1.27 6.32
N SER A 172 -10.30 -0.85 5.15
CA SER A 172 -9.36 0.27 4.98
C SER A 172 -9.91 1.58 5.55
N ALA A 173 -11.21 1.84 5.39
CA ALA A 173 -11.89 2.99 6.00
C ALA A 173 -11.89 2.90 7.53
N ALA A 174 -12.26 1.75 8.09
CA ALA A 174 -12.30 1.53 9.54
C ALA A 174 -10.93 1.73 10.19
N PHE A 175 -9.86 1.31 9.49
CA PHE A 175 -8.48 1.47 9.96
C PHE A 175 -7.84 2.82 9.60
N ASN A 176 -8.62 3.76 9.05
CA ASN A 176 -8.18 5.11 8.67
C ASN A 176 -6.95 5.09 7.72
N THR A 177 -6.98 4.21 6.73
CA THR A 177 -5.90 4.08 5.73
C THR A 177 -6.30 4.61 4.35
N LEU A 178 -7.60 4.85 4.09
CA LEU A 178 -8.09 5.34 2.81
C LEU A 178 -7.68 6.78 2.51
N GLY A 179 -7.59 7.09 1.21
CA GLY A 179 -7.25 8.42 0.73
C GLY A 179 -5.80 8.84 1.01
N LYS A 180 -4.96 7.89 1.35
CA LYS A 180 -3.55 8.10 1.69
C LYS A 180 -2.60 7.43 0.70
N GLY A 181 -3.11 6.76 -0.34
CA GLY A 181 -2.33 6.17 -1.40
C GLY A 181 -1.96 7.17 -2.50
N MET A 182 -1.17 6.72 -3.46
CA MET A 182 -0.83 7.50 -4.66
C MET A 182 -2.02 7.63 -5.62
N HIS A 183 -2.96 6.68 -5.55
CA HIS A 183 -4.09 6.58 -6.46
C HIS A 183 -5.40 6.85 -5.71
N GLY A 184 -5.88 8.10 -5.79
CA GLY A 184 -7.21 8.51 -5.36
C GLY A 184 -7.58 8.09 -3.94
N ASP A 185 -8.57 7.20 -3.83
CA ASP A 185 -9.13 6.71 -2.57
C ASP A 185 -8.50 5.38 -2.10
N SER A 186 -7.33 5.02 -2.62
CA SER A 186 -6.60 3.83 -2.21
C SER A 186 -6.01 3.97 -0.80
N PRO A 187 -5.80 2.85 -0.08
CA PRO A 187 -5.03 2.88 1.16
C PRO A 187 -3.60 3.35 0.89
N GLY A 188 -2.96 3.96 1.89
CA GLY A 188 -1.55 4.30 1.84
C GLY A 188 -0.64 3.07 1.97
N HIS A 189 0.58 3.28 2.45
CA HIS A 189 1.53 2.22 2.79
C HIS A 189 1.57 2.07 4.31
N ALA A 190 0.42 1.59 4.86
CA ALA A 190 0.15 1.66 6.29
C ALA A 190 0.28 0.29 6.98
N PHE A 191 0.91 0.31 8.13
CA PHE A 191 1.05 -0.85 9.01
C PHE A 191 0.31 -0.62 10.31
N VAL A 192 -0.37 -1.65 10.79
CA VAL A 192 -1.08 -1.65 12.08
C VAL A 192 -0.72 -2.91 12.85
N LEU A 193 0.00 -2.76 13.94
CA LEU A 193 0.21 -3.86 14.89
C LEU A 193 -0.93 -3.86 15.91
N MET A 194 -1.55 -5.01 16.10
CA MET A 194 -2.61 -5.17 17.07
C MET A 194 -2.44 -6.43 17.90
N SER A 195 -3.00 -6.43 19.11
CA SER A 195 -3.11 -7.59 19.97
C SER A 195 -4.16 -7.37 21.06
N LYS A 196 -4.82 -8.45 21.48
CA LYS A 196 -5.79 -8.42 22.58
C LYS A 196 -6.87 -7.33 22.45
N GLY A 197 -7.39 -7.14 21.23
CA GLY A 197 -8.43 -6.16 20.92
C GLY A 197 -7.97 -4.71 20.90
N LYS A 198 -6.67 -4.44 20.92
CA LYS A 198 -6.10 -3.09 20.91
C LYS A 198 -5.08 -2.88 19.80
N VAL A 199 -5.06 -1.68 19.25
CA VAL A 199 -3.98 -1.20 18.42
C VAL A 199 -2.76 -0.98 19.32
N LEU A 200 -1.62 -1.55 18.95
CA LEU A 200 -0.35 -1.37 19.66
C LEU A 200 0.54 -0.33 18.99
N TRP A 201 0.50 -0.28 17.66
CA TRP A 201 1.31 0.61 16.85
C TRP A 201 0.66 0.81 15.48
N TYR A 202 0.82 2.01 14.92
CA TYR A 202 0.39 2.40 13.57
C TYR A 202 1.48 3.22 12.89
N ARG A 203 1.75 2.95 11.63
CA ARG A 203 2.64 3.74 10.80
C ARG A 203 2.21 3.72 9.35
N ASP A 204 2.06 4.89 8.76
CA ASP A 204 1.91 5.03 7.31
C ASP A 204 3.19 5.63 6.74
N TYR A 205 3.93 4.83 5.96
CA TYR A 205 5.20 5.23 5.40
C TYR A 205 5.08 6.05 4.11
N TRP A 206 3.91 6.05 3.48
CA TRP A 206 3.66 6.94 2.35
C TRP A 206 3.47 8.39 2.80
N LEU A 207 3.02 8.62 3.99
CA LEU A 207 2.88 9.98 4.52
C LEU A 207 4.25 10.62 4.83
N PRO A 208 4.34 11.99 4.79
CA PRO A 208 5.53 12.70 5.20
C PRO A 208 5.95 12.34 6.63
N PRO A 209 7.23 12.36 6.93
CA PRO A 209 8.36 12.72 6.08
C PRO A 209 8.91 11.55 5.23
N THR A 210 8.37 10.35 5.33
CA THR A 210 8.98 9.14 4.72
C THR A 210 8.70 9.06 3.22
N ASN A 211 7.45 9.28 2.78
CA ASN A 211 7.00 9.24 1.39
C ASN A 211 7.50 8.00 0.61
N ALA A 212 7.38 6.80 1.22
CA ALA A 212 7.95 5.57 0.67
C ALA A 212 6.89 4.48 0.51
N MET A 213 6.88 3.82 -0.67
CA MET A 213 6.08 2.62 -0.96
C MET A 213 6.87 1.31 -0.74
N TYR A 214 8.12 1.42 -0.32
CA TYR A 214 8.93 0.33 0.18
C TYR A 214 9.81 0.83 1.32
N VAL A 215 9.86 0.05 2.38
CA VAL A 215 10.69 0.31 3.55
C VAL A 215 11.43 -0.97 3.89
N GLU A 216 12.71 -0.86 4.19
CA GLU A 216 13.52 -2.01 4.59
C GLU A 216 12.84 -2.78 5.74
N PRO A 217 12.59 -4.10 5.59
CA PRO A 217 11.86 -4.89 6.57
C PRO A 217 12.43 -4.83 7.98
N GLU A 218 13.76 -4.74 8.09
CA GLU A 218 14.45 -4.61 9.39
C GLU A 218 14.13 -3.29 10.08
N LYS A 219 13.91 -2.21 9.32
CA LYS A 219 13.47 -0.93 9.88
C LYS A 219 12.08 -1.05 10.48
N ILE A 220 11.15 -1.68 9.76
CA ILE A 220 9.81 -1.94 10.27
C ILE A 220 9.89 -2.79 11.53
N LEU A 221 10.67 -3.89 11.49
CA LEU A 221 10.85 -4.78 12.64
C LEU A 221 11.42 -4.05 13.86
N ALA A 222 12.29 -3.06 13.66
CA ALA A 222 12.88 -2.29 14.75
C ALA A 222 11.87 -1.33 15.41
N GLU A 223 10.82 -0.95 14.72
CA GLU A 223 9.77 -0.07 15.23
C GLU A 223 8.64 -0.86 15.96
N LEU A 224 8.55 -2.21 15.75
CA LEU A 224 7.60 -3.12 16.39
C LEU A 224 8.09 -3.66 17.74
#